data_fd4bb5d417ebcf52aecea9044f740bbe
#
_entry.id   fd4bb5d417ebcf52aecea9044f740bbe
#
_cell.length_a   1.000
_cell.length_b   1.000
_cell.length_c   1.000
_cell.angle_alpha   90.00
_cell.angle_beta   90.00
_cell.angle_gamma   90.00
#
_symmetry.space_group_name_H-M   'P 1'
#
loop_
_entity.id
_entity.type
_entity.pdbx_description
1 polymer ?
#
loop_
_entity_poly.entity_id
_entity_poly.type
_entity_poly.pdbx_seq_one_letter_code
_entity_poly.pdbx_strand_id
1 'polypeptide(L)'
;EPDYRDNAAIAPKCVVVVDHYDWEDDAPPRTPWGSTIIYEAHVKGLTYLHPEIPVEIRGTYKALGHPVMINYLKQLGITALELLPVAQFASEPRLQRMGLSNYWGYNPVAMFALHPAYACSPETALDEFRDAIKALHKAGIEVILDIVLNHSAELDLDGPLFSLRGIDNRSYYWIREDGDYHNWTGCGNTLNLSHPAVVDYASACL
;
A
#
# COMPACT_ATOMS: atom_id res chain seq x y z
N GLU A 1 -17.12 -10.25 -25.33
CA GLU A 1 -16.33 -11.25 -26.08
C GLU A 1 -14.87 -11.18 -25.62
N PRO A 2 -14.11 -12.32 -25.64
CA PRO A 2 -12.70 -12.30 -25.31
C PRO A 2 -11.92 -11.42 -26.29
N ASP A 3 -11.01 -10.59 -25.78
CA ASP A 3 -10.07 -9.82 -26.59
C ASP A 3 -8.79 -10.63 -26.77
N TYR A 4 -8.49 -11.04 -27.99
CA TYR A 4 -7.32 -11.85 -28.31
C TYR A 4 -6.07 -11.04 -28.69
N ARG A 5 -6.14 -9.71 -28.60
CA ARG A 5 -4.97 -8.84 -28.86
C ARG A 5 -3.94 -9.04 -27.75
N ASP A 6 -2.68 -9.08 -28.14
CA ASP A 6 -1.57 -9.10 -27.18
C ASP A 6 -1.48 -7.77 -26.41
N ASN A 7 -1.62 -7.84 -25.10
CA ASN A 7 -1.52 -6.66 -24.21
C ASN A 7 -0.16 -6.57 -23.51
N ALA A 8 0.81 -7.42 -23.86
CA ALA A 8 2.10 -7.49 -23.16
C ALA A 8 2.85 -6.15 -23.14
N ALA A 9 2.62 -5.26 -24.11
CA ALA A 9 3.24 -3.94 -24.15
C ALA A 9 2.66 -2.94 -23.14
N ILE A 10 1.41 -3.13 -22.72
CA ILE A 10 0.67 -2.18 -21.86
C ILE A 10 0.29 -2.77 -20.50
N ALA A 11 0.29 -4.08 -20.35
CA ALA A 11 -0.03 -4.74 -19.07
C ALA A 11 1.01 -4.39 -18.00
N PRO A 12 0.58 -4.16 -16.75
CA PRO A 12 1.50 -4.00 -15.62
C PRO A 12 2.44 -5.21 -15.53
N LYS A 13 3.70 -4.95 -15.25
CA LYS A 13 4.71 -6.00 -15.10
C LYS A 13 4.89 -6.34 -13.64
N CYS A 14 5.00 -7.65 -13.36
CA CYS A 14 5.40 -8.13 -12.04
C CYS A 14 6.92 -8.32 -11.99
N VAL A 15 7.50 -8.09 -10.82
CA VAL A 15 8.91 -8.37 -10.54
C VAL A 15 9.01 -9.69 -9.77
N VAL A 16 9.88 -10.58 -10.20
CA VAL A 16 10.22 -11.77 -9.41
C VAL A 16 11.11 -11.32 -8.26
N VAL A 17 10.60 -11.48 -7.05
CA VAL A 17 11.32 -11.11 -5.83
C VAL A 17 11.90 -12.39 -5.22
N VAL A 18 13.21 -12.38 -4.93
CA VAL A 18 13.84 -13.39 -4.09
C VAL A 18 13.90 -12.81 -2.69
N ASP A 19 13.09 -13.36 -1.78
CA ASP A 19 12.95 -12.82 -0.43
C ASP A 19 14.06 -13.37 0.49
N HIS A 20 15.19 -12.64 0.55
CA HIS A 20 16.32 -12.91 1.42
C HIS A 20 16.73 -11.69 2.23
N TYR A 21 15.73 -10.97 2.78
CA TYR A 21 16.03 -9.83 3.64
C TYR A 21 16.47 -10.29 5.03
N ASP A 22 17.60 -9.79 5.48
CA ASP A 22 18.11 -10.06 6.83
C ASP A 22 17.54 -9.08 7.85
N TRP A 23 16.57 -9.56 8.61
CA TRP A 23 15.96 -8.78 9.70
C TRP A 23 16.88 -8.65 10.92
N GLU A 24 18.00 -9.42 10.96
CA GLU A 24 18.93 -9.46 12.12
C GLU A 24 18.15 -9.82 13.41
N ASP A 25 18.28 -8.99 14.43
CA ASP A 25 17.57 -9.12 15.71
C ASP A 25 16.39 -8.15 15.84
N ASP A 26 15.85 -7.65 14.72
CA ASP A 26 14.72 -6.73 14.73
C ASP A 26 13.49 -7.33 15.41
N ALA A 27 12.85 -6.53 16.26
CA ALA A 27 11.59 -6.86 16.89
C ALA A 27 10.77 -5.59 17.14
N PRO A 28 9.44 -5.67 16.99
CA PRO A 28 8.58 -4.53 17.30
C PRO A 28 8.68 -4.17 18.80
N PRO A 29 8.67 -2.89 19.15
CA PRO A 29 8.84 -2.41 20.54
C PRO A 29 7.81 -2.94 21.54
N ARG A 30 6.59 -3.30 21.09
CA ARG A 30 5.49 -3.80 21.91
C ARG A 30 5.10 -2.83 23.03
N THR A 31 4.93 -1.58 22.67
CA THR A 31 4.50 -0.52 23.59
C THR A 31 3.14 -0.87 24.20
N PRO A 32 2.98 -0.82 25.56
CA PRO A 32 1.69 -1.06 26.18
C PRO A 32 0.64 -0.05 25.71
N TRP A 33 -0.60 -0.49 25.48
CA TRP A 33 -1.70 0.36 25.00
C TRP A 33 -1.87 1.66 25.81
N GLY A 34 -1.73 1.60 27.13
CA GLY A 34 -1.84 2.78 27.98
C GLY A 34 -0.75 3.83 27.79
N SER A 35 0.32 3.49 27.06
CA SER A 35 1.45 4.38 26.72
C SER A 35 1.56 4.61 25.21
N THR A 36 0.66 4.07 24.41
CA THR A 36 0.72 4.17 22.95
C THR A 36 0.20 5.54 22.50
N ILE A 37 1.00 6.21 21.69
CA ILE A 37 0.66 7.44 20.98
C ILE A 37 0.87 7.20 19.51
N ILE A 38 -0.23 7.12 18.74
CA ILE A 38 -0.21 6.86 17.30
C ILE A 38 -0.16 8.19 16.56
N TYR A 39 0.70 8.28 15.57
CA TYR A 39 0.78 9.38 14.63
C TYR A 39 0.54 8.87 13.22
N GLU A 40 -0.60 9.24 12.64
CA GLU A 40 -0.92 8.88 11.26
C GLU A 40 -0.21 9.82 10.28
N ALA A 41 0.42 9.26 9.27
CA ALA A 41 1.15 10.02 8.27
C ALA A 41 1.17 9.37 6.90
N HIS A 42 1.33 10.19 5.88
CA HIS A 42 1.53 9.76 4.50
C HIS A 42 3.04 9.64 4.22
N VAL A 43 3.50 8.53 3.62
CA VAL A 43 4.93 8.29 3.34
C VAL A 43 5.58 9.49 2.66
N LYS A 44 5.00 9.94 1.54
CA LYS A 44 5.53 11.10 0.81
C LYS A 44 5.32 12.41 1.58
N GLY A 45 4.13 12.64 2.11
CA GLY A 45 3.76 13.91 2.74
C GLY A 45 4.60 14.24 3.96
N LEU A 46 4.97 13.23 4.76
CA LEU A 46 5.70 13.42 6.01
C LEU A 46 7.08 14.05 5.81
N THR A 47 7.77 13.70 4.72
CA THR A 47 9.18 14.10 4.54
C THR A 47 9.44 14.99 3.32
N TYR A 48 8.48 15.14 2.40
CA TYR A 48 8.68 15.77 1.10
C TYR A 48 9.18 17.22 1.18
N LEU A 49 8.70 17.98 2.14
CA LEU A 49 9.09 19.37 2.37
C LEU A 49 10.05 19.54 3.53
N HIS A 50 10.58 18.46 4.10
CA HIS A 50 11.45 18.56 5.29
C HIS A 50 12.82 19.14 4.90
N PRO A 51 13.23 20.29 5.48
CA PRO A 51 14.41 21.01 5.02
C PRO A 51 15.74 20.28 5.27
N GLU A 52 15.82 19.48 6.33
CA GLU A 52 17.04 18.80 6.77
C GLU A 52 17.19 17.38 6.23
N ILE A 53 16.20 16.87 5.51
CA ILE A 53 16.31 15.57 4.81
C ILE A 53 16.92 15.82 3.42
N PRO A 54 17.90 15.01 3.00
CA PRO A 54 18.48 15.11 1.66
C PRO A 54 17.40 15.05 0.57
N VAL A 55 17.48 15.95 -0.40
CA VAL A 55 16.42 16.16 -1.40
C VAL A 55 16.12 14.91 -2.21
N GLU A 56 17.15 14.10 -2.47
CA GLU A 56 17.10 12.87 -3.26
C GLU A 56 16.30 11.73 -2.60
N ILE A 57 16.09 11.78 -1.28
CA ILE A 57 15.32 10.77 -0.55
C ILE A 57 13.99 11.30 0.01
N ARG A 58 13.69 12.59 -0.15
CA ARG A 58 12.45 13.18 0.37
C ARG A 58 11.23 12.50 -0.23
N GLY A 59 10.25 12.21 0.62
CA GLY A 59 9.01 11.57 0.20
C GLY A 59 9.12 10.08 -0.11
N THR A 60 10.22 9.44 0.29
CA THR A 60 10.45 8.00 0.06
C THR A 60 10.43 7.20 1.35
N TYR A 61 10.35 5.87 1.23
CA TYR A 61 10.51 4.93 2.36
C TYR A 61 11.82 5.17 3.11
N LYS A 62 12.92 5.40 2.38
CA LYS A 62 14.23 5.65 2.98
C LYS A 62 14.23 6.88 3.90
N ALA A 63 13.44 7.90 3.58
CA ALA A 63 13.34 9.10 4.40
C ALA A 63 12.66 8.84 5.76
N LEU A 64 11.77 7.86 5.87
CA LEU A 64 11.12 7.49 7.14
C LEU A 64 12.13 7.01 8.17
N GLY A 65 13.14 6.23 7.75
CA GLY A 65 14.23 5.73 8.59
C GLY A 65 15.39 6.72 8.78
N HIS A 66 15.34 7.91 8.19
CA HIS A 66 16.40 8.89 8.30
C HIS A 66 16.51 9.43 9.74
N PRO A 67 17.73 9.58 10.30
CA PRO A 67 17.93 10.02 11.70
C PRO A 67 17.20 11.33 12.05
N VAL A 68 17.15 12.28 11.14
CA VAL A 68 16.43 13.56 11.33
C VAL A 68 14.94 13.30 11.56
N MET A 69 14.31 12.43 10.75
CA MET A 69 12.89 12.10 10.90
C MET A 69 12.63 11.33 12.20
N ILE A 70 13.46 10.32 12.49
CA ILE A 70 13.35 9.57 13.74
C ILE A 70 13.46 10.49 14.96
N ASN A 71 14.41 11.42 14.97
CA ASN A 71 14.55 12.39 16.06
C ASN A 71 13.31 13.29 16.18
N TYR A 72 12.76 13.74 15.07
CA TYR A 72 11.53 14.52 15.07
C TYR A 72 10.36 13.75 15.70
N LEU A 73 10.13 12.50 15.26
CA LEU A 73 9.06 11.64 15.79
C LEU A 73 9.25 11.37 17.30
N LYS A 74 10.49 11.15 17.74
CA LYS A 74 10.80 11.00 19.17
C LYS A 74 10.55 12.27 19.98
N GLN A 75 10.87 13.43 19.43
CA GLN A 75 10.58 14.72 20.09
C GLN A 75 9.08 14.99 20.22
N LEU A 76 8.27 14.52 19.26
CA LEU A 76 6.80 14.54 19.36
C LEU A 76 6.27 13.60 20.46
N GLY A 77 7.10 12.65 20.91
CA GLY A 77 6.72 11.67 21.94
C GLY A 77 5.83 10.55 21.43
N ILE A 78 5.77 10.32 20.12
CA ILE A 78 4.99 9.23 19.54
C ILE A 78 5.67 7.88 19.77
N THR A 79 4.87 6.83 19.85
CA THR A 79 5.35 5.44 20.03
C THR A 79 4.98 4.54 18.86
N ALA A 80 4.09 4.98 17.98
CA ALA A 80 3.71 4.27 16.78
C ALA A 80 3.51 5.25 15.61
N LEU A 81 4.06 4.89 14.45
CA LEU A 81 3.83 5.60 13.19
C LEU A 81 2.85 4.76 12.36
N GLU A 82 1.64 5.28 12.15
CA GLU A 82 0.67 4.69 11.24
C GLU A 82 0.85 5.29 9.84
N LEU A 83 1.02 4.45 8.85
CA LEU A 83 1.23 4.88 7.48
C LEU A 83 -0.03 4.65 6.67
N LEU A 84 -0.51 5.73 5.99
CA LEU A 84 -1.52 5.58 4.94
C LEU A 84 -1.07 4.52 3.93
N PRO A 85 -2.00 3.94 3.14
CA PRO A 85 -1.72 2.75 2.37
C PRO A 85 -0.41 2.78 1.59
N VAL A 86 0.43 1.80 1.86
CA VAL A 86 1.73 1.58 1.18
C VAL A 86 1.64 0.52 0.09
N ALA A 87 0.53 -0.23 0.03
CA ALA A 87 0.27 -1.18 -1.05
C ALA A 87 0.17 -0.48 -2.41
N GLN A 88 0.51 -1.18 -3.48
CA GLN A 88 0.42 -0.61 -4.82
C GLN A 88 -1.02 -0.26 -5.18
N PHE A 89 -1.24 0.99 -5.54
CA PHE A 89 -2.53 1.52 -5.93
C PHE A 89 -2.50 2.18 -7.31
N ALA A 90 -3.67 2.41 -7.90
CA ALA A 90 -3.83 3.13 -9.16
C ALA A 90 -4.55 4.46 -8.95
N SER A 91 -4.27 5.42 -9.83
CA SER A 91 -5.08 6.63 -9.92
C SER A 91 -6.35 6.36 -10.69
N GLU A 92 -7.48 6.82 -10.17
CA GLU A 92 -8.78 6.69 -10.79
C GLU A 92 -8.82 7.43 -12.14
N PRO A 93 -9.56 6.92 -13.14
CA PRO A 93 -9.66 7.55 -14.45
C PRO A 93 -10.11 9.02 -14.39
N ARG A 94 -10.93 9.37 -13.40
CA ARG A 94 -11.34 10.76 -13.18
C ARG A 94 -10.17 11.67 -12.82
N LEU A 95 -9.31 11.24 -11.90
CA LEU A 95 -8.12 12.01 -11.50
C LEU A 95 -7.14 12.13 -12.67
N GLN A 96 -6.90 11.05 -13.40
CA GLN A 96 -6.02 11.04 -14.56
C GLN A 96 -6.48 12.05 -15.64
N ARG A 97 -7.79 12.11 -15.93
CA ARG A 97 -8.36 13.10 -16.87
C ARG A 97 -8.17 14.55 -16.39
N MET A 98 -8.01 14.77 -15.10
CA MET A 98 -7.74 16.09 -14.50
C MET A 98 -6.23 16.40 -14.40
N GLY A 99 -5.35 15.49 -14.85
CA GLY A 99 -3.91 15.60 -14.67
C GLY A 99 -3.44 15.41 -13.22
N LEU A 100 -4.28 14.77 -12.39
CA LEU A 100 -4.03 14.48 -10.98
C LEU A 100 -3.73 13.00 -10.80
N SER A 101 -3.09 12.67 -9.67
CA SER A 101 -2.87 11.30 -9.21
C SER A 101 -3.59 11.05 -7.89
N ASN A 102 -3.91 9.78 -7.61
CA ASN A 102 -4.36 9.38 -6.28
C ASN A 102 -3.21 9.64 -5.30
N TYR A 103 -3.51 10.33 -4.20
CA TYR A 103 -2.52 10.68 -3.18
C TYR A 103 -2.60 9.75 -1.98
N TRP A 104 -3.81 9.39 -1.55
CA TRP A 104 -3.99 8.66 -0.29
C TRP A 104 -3.71 7.15 -0.38
N GLY A 105 -3.84 6.55 -1.57
CA GLY A 105 -3.56 5.13 -1.76
C GLY A 105 -4.76 4.19 -1.55
N TYR A 106 -5.95 4.70 -1.26
CA TYR A 106 -7.15 3.89 -1.04
C TYR A 106 -7.79 3.39 -2.34
N ASN A 107 -6.99 2.91 -3.27
CA ASN A 107 -7.43 2.32 -4.53
C ASN A 107 -6.48 1.17 -4.95
N PRO A 108 -6.44 0.06 -4.18
CA PRO A 108 -5.41 -0.95 -4.29
C PRO A 108 -5.51 -1.77 -5.58
N VAL A 109 -4.35 -2.05 -6.18
CA VAL A 109 -4.16 -2.94 -7.33
C VAL A 109 -3.56 -4.26 -6.90
N ALA A 110 -2.49 -4.20 -6.09
CA ALA A 110 -1.72 -5.36 -5.65
C ALA A 110 -1.40 -5.21 -4.16
N MET A 111 -2.12 -5.97 -3.33
CA MET A 111 -2.04 -5.83 -1.86
C MET A 111 -0.73 -6.38 -1.28
N PHE A 112 -0.03 -7.25 -2.02
CA PHE A 112 1.28 -7.81 -1.62
C PHE A 112 2.47 -6.96 -2.06
N ALA A 113 2.28 -5.97 -2.92
CA ALA A 113 3.36 -5.16 -3.47
C ALA A 113 3.36 -3.77 -2.86
N LEU A 114 4.53 -3.24 -2.57
CA LEU A 114 4.68 -1.85 -2.17
C LEU A 114 4.49 -0.89 -3.36
N HIS A 115 3.99 0.31 -3.07
CA HIS A 115 3.85 1.35 -4.08
C HIS A 115 5.23 1.89 -4.49
N PRO A 116 5.67 1.67 -5.75
CA PRO A 116 7.05 1.92 -6.15
C PRO A 116 7.41 3.41 -6.20
N ALA A 117 6.41 4.30 -6.31
CA ALA A 117 6.64 5.74 -6.33
C ALA A 117 7.06 6.33 -4.96
N TYR A 118 7.04 5.51 -3.90
CA TYR A 118 7.56 5.89 -2.57
C TYR A 118 8.98 5.35 -2.33
N ALA A 119 9.63 4.79 -3.32
CA ALA A 119 11.02 4.35 -3.24
C ALA A 119 11.95 5.29 -3.99
N CYS A 120 13.24 5.26 -3.65
CA CYS A 120 14.27 5.93 -4.45
C CYS A 120 14.44 5.23 -5.81
N SER A 121 14.29 3.88 -5.82
CA SER A 121 14.22 3.05 -7.01
C SER A 121 13.13 1.99 -6.84
N PRO A 122 12.32 1.71 -7.88
CA PRO A 122 11.30 0.67 -7.81
C PRO A 122 11.85 -0.70 -7.39
N GLU A 123 13.06 -1.03 -7.79
CA GLU A 123 13.73 -2.30 -7.52
C GLU A 123 14.15 -2.45 -6.04
N THR A 124 14.36 -1.33 -5.34
CA THR A 124 14.79 -1.31 -3.93
C THR A 124 13.65 -1.03 -2.95
N ALA A 125 12.42 -0.85 -3.44
CA ALA A 125 11.29 -0.43 -2.63
C ALA A 125 11.09 -1.29 -1.37
N LEU A 126 11.18 -2.60 -1.51
CA LEU A 126 10.95 -3.53 -0.41
C LEU A 126 12.04 -3.41 0.66
N ASP A 127 13.30 -3.34 0.25
CA ASP A 127 14.44 -3.24 1.18
C ASP A 127 14.47 -1.86 1.84
N GLU A 128 14.23 -0.77 1.08
CA GLU A 128 14.12 0.57 1.64
C GLU A 128 13.05 0.66 2.74
N PHE A 129 11.91 0.01 2.52
CA PHE A 129 10.82 0.01 3.48
C PHE A 129 11.17 -0.83 4.73
N ARG A 130 11.75 -2.01 4.55
CA ARG A 130 12.22 -2.88 5.65
C ARG A 130 13.31 -2.20 6.49
N ASP A 131 14.28 -1.54 5.84
CA ASP A 131 15.31 -0.76 6.51
C ASP A 131 14.72 0.38 7.35
N ALA A 132 13.69 1.06 6.82
CA ALA A 132 12.98 2.10 7.56
C ALA A 132 12.25 1.54 8.79
N ILE A 133 11.59 0.37 8.66
CA ILE A 133 10.93 -0.32 9.79
C ILE A 133 11.97 -0.68 10.86
N LYS A 134 13.09 -1.32 10.49
CA LYS A 134 14.17 -1.64 11.44
C LYS A 134 14.67 -0.40 12.18
N ALA A 135 14.89 0.70 11.46
CA ALA A 135 15.35 1.96 12.05
C ALA A 135 14.34 2.55 13.04
N LEU A 136 13.04 2.49 12.72
CA LEU A 136 11.95 2.93 13.59
C LEU A 136 11.82 2.04 14.83
N HIS A 137 11.81 0.70 14.67
CA HIS A 137 11.78 -0.25 15.78
C HIS A 137 12.96 -0.04 16.74
N LYS A 138 14.17 0.09 16.20
CA LYS A 138 15.38 0.39 17.00
C LYS A 138 15.26 1.70 17.79
N ALA A 139 14.47 2.66 17.29
CA ALA A 139 14.21 3.92 17.96
C ALA A 139 13.07 3.85 18.99
N GLY A 140 12.41 2.69 19.13
CA GLY A 140 11.25 2.48 20.00
C GLY A 140 9.93 2.93 19.40
N ILE A 141 9.83 3.02 18.07
CA ILE A 141 8.62 3.43 17.34
C ILE A 141 8.09 2.22 16.56
N GLU A 142 6.87 1.81 16.84
CA GLU A 142 6.16 0.79 16.09
C GLU A 142 5.67 1.31 14.75
N VAL A 143 5.46 0.42 13.79
CA VAL A 143 4.90 0.78 12.47
C VAL A 143 3.56 0.07 12.31
N ILE A 144 2.53 0.84 11.98
CA ILE A 144 1.18 0.36 11.68
C ILE A 144 0.93 0.65 10.19
N LEU A 145 0.41 -0.34 9.46
CA LEU A 145 0.05 -0.20 8.06
C LEU A 145 -1.45 -0.10 7.92
N ASP A 146 -1.93 0.98 7.30
CA ASP A 146 -3.31 1.07 6.86
C ASP A 146 -3.49 0.24 5.59
N ILE A 147 -4.45 -0.68 5.62
CA ILE A 147 -4.68 -1.63 4.53
C ILE A 147 -6.14 -1.59 4.04
N VAL A 148 -6.33 -1.78 2.74
CA VAL A 148 -7.63 -1.75 2.07
C VAL A 148 -8.02 -3.17 1.66
N LEU A 149 -8.94 -3.79 2.40
CA LEU A 149 -9.41 -5.15 2.14
C LEU A 149 -10.88 -5.22 1.69
N ASN A 150 -11.51 -4.09 1.40
CA ASN A 150 -12.94 -4.03 1.11
C ASN A 150 -13.28 -3.80 -0.37
N HIS A 151 -12.36 -3.28 -1.17
CA HIS A 151 -12.52 -3.02 -2.60
C HIS A 151 -11.18 -3.06 -3.33
N SER A 152 -11.20 -2.94 -4.65
CA SER A 152 -10.01 -2.83 -5.49
C SER A 152 -10.13 -1.72 -6.53
N ALA A 153 -9.01 -1.36 -7.15
CA ALA A 153 -8.91 -0.39 -8.24
C ALA A 153 -9.59 -0.85 -9.55
N GLU A 154 -10.18 -2.04 -9.57
CA GLU A 154 -10.91 -2.53 -10.73
C GLU A 154 -12.29 -1.89 -10.90
N LEU A 155 -12.72 -1.06 -9.94
CA LEU A 155 -13.92 -0.22 -9.96
C LEU A 155 -15.22 -1.02 -10.27
N ASP A 156 -16.10 -0.45 -11.12
CA ASP A 156 -17.35 -1.05 -11.59
C ASP A 156 -17.15 -1.88 -12.89
N LEU A 157 -18.24 -2.23 -13.58
CA LEU A 157 -18.21 -3.02 -14.82
C LEU A 157 -17.36 -2.39 -15.92
N ASP A 158 -17.34 -1.08 -16.00
CA ASP A 158 -16.56 -0.31 -16.98
C ASP A 158 -15.12 -0.08 -16.55
N GLY A 159 -14.76 -0.53 -15.32
CA GLY A 159 -13.45 -0.39 -14.75
C GLY A 159 -12.39 -1.29 -15.39
N PRO A 160 -11.11 -1.03 -15.11
CA PRO A 160 -10.01 -1.78 -15.70
C PRO A 160 -9.94 -3.22 -15.19
N LEU A 161 -9.30 -4.07 -15.97
CA LEU A 161 -8.91 -5.43 -15.61
C LEU A 161 -7.45 -5.41 -15.18
N PHE A 162 -7.19 -5.43 -13.87
CA PHE A 162 -5.82 -5.43 -13.35
C PHE A 162 -5.38 -6.80 -12.82
N SER A 163 -6.22 -7.47 -12.04
CA SER A 163 -5.84 -8.69 -11.32
C SER A 163 -7.02 -9.62 -11.04
N LEU A 164 -7.74 -9.42 -9.94
CA LEU A 164 -8.71 -10.37 -9.37
C LEU A 164 -9.90 -10.65 -10.29
N ARG A 165 -10.39 -9.63 -10.98
CA ARG A 165 -11.47 -9.75 -11.95
C ARG A 165 -11.12 -10.70 -13.10
N GLY A 166 -9.88 -10.63 -13.58
CA GLY A 166 -9.39 -11.48 -14.66
C GLY A 166 -9.09 -12.93 -14.22
N ILE A 167 -8.88 -13.15 -12.92
CA ILE A 167 -8.59 -14.48 -12.36
C ILE A 167 -9.90 -15.24 -12.10
N ASP A 168 -10.74 -14.69 -11.22
CA ASP A 168 -12.04 -15.28 -10.87
C ASP A 168 -12.99 -14.23 -10.31
N ASN A 169 -13.67 -13.53 -11.21
CA ASN A 169 -14.55 -12.42 -10.86
C ASN A 169 -15.63 -12.81 -9.84
N ARG A 170 -16.20 -14.01 -9.97
CA ARG A 170 -17.32 -14.44 -9.12
C ARG A 170 -16.92 -14.83 -7.72
N SER A 171 -15.72 -15.32 -7.53
CA SER A 171 -15.20 -15.64 -6.21
C SER A 171 -14.73 -14.41 -5.47
N TYR A 172 -14.04 -13.49 -6.16
CA TYR A 172 -13.42 -12.33 -5.51
C TYR A 172 -14.38 -11.18 -5.23
N TYR A 173 -15.48 -11.03 -6.00
CA TYR A 173 -16.37 -9.89 -5.84
C TYR A 173 -17.81 -10.31 -5.54
N TRP A 174 -18.50 -9.47 -4.79
CA TRP A 174 -19.95 -9.55 -4.66
C TRP A 174 -20.60 -9.07 -5.94
N ILE A 175 -21.24 -10.00 -6.68
CA ILE A 175 -21.93 -9.74 -7.96
C ILE A 175 -23.43 -9.91 -7.76
N ARG A 176 -24.23 -8.96 -8.27
CA ARG A 176 -25.68 -8.99 -8.27
C ARG A 176 -26.21 -9.94 -9.34
N GLU A 177 -27.50 -10.23 -9.28
CA GLU A 177 -28.18 -11.09 -10.27
C GLU A 177 -28.13 -10.52 -11.69
N ASP A 178 -28.13 -9.18 -11.84
CA ASP A 178 -28.01 -8.49 -13.12
C ASP A 178 -26.58 -8.48 -13.69
N GLY A 179 -25.61 -9.03 -12.95
CA GLY A 179 -24.21 -9.12 -13.35
C GLY A 179 -23.35 -7.92 -12.94
N ASP A 180 -23.94 -6.88 -12.35
CA ASP A 180 -23.21 -5.74 -11.81
C ASP A 180 -22.66 -6.02 -10.41
N TYR A 181 -21.78 -5.16 -9.89
CA TYR A 181 -21.19 -5.31 -8.58
C TYR A 181 -22.08 -4.74 -7.47
N HIS A 182 -22.07 -5.40 -6.31
CA HIS A 182 -22.46 -4.71 -5.09
C HIS A 182 -21.43 -3.64 -4.76
N ASN A 183 -21.89 -2.41 -4.64
CA ASN A 183 -21.02 -1.23 -4.40
C ASN A 183 -21.29 -0.65 -3.00
N TRP A 184 -21.19 -1.49 -1.96
CA TRP A 184 -21.37 -1.03 -0.57
C TRP A 184 -20.24 -0.13 -0.10
N THR A 185 -19.08 -0.24 -0.75
CA THR A 185 -17.91 0.58 -0.45
C THR A 185 -17.98 1.99 -1.03
N GLY A 186 -18.81 2.21 -2.05
CA GLY A 186 -18.84 3.44 -2.84
C GLY A 186 -17.71 3.55 -3.87
N CYS A 187 -16.86 2.52 -3.99
CA CYS A 187 -15.68 2.51 -4.86
C CYS A 187 -15.87 1.71 -6.16
N GLY A 188 -17.11 1.30 -6.47
CA GLY A 188 -17.45 0.56 -7.69
C GLY A 188 -17.60 -0.93 -7.49
N ASN A 189 -16.86 -1.54 -6.57
CA ASN A 189 -16.96 -2.95 -6.24
C ASN A 189 -16.84 -3.20 -4.73
N THR A 190 -17.15 -4.43 -4.33
CA THR A 190 -16.93 -4.91 -2.96
C THR A 190 -16.33 -6.31 -3.02
N LEU A 191 -15.21 -6.52 -2.33
CA LEU A 191 -14.60 -7.84 -2.21
C LEU A 191 -15.46 -8.79 -1.37
N ASN A 192 -15.59 -10.04 -1.83
CA ASN A 192 -16.42 -11.06 -1.21
C ASN A 192 -15.69 -11.77 -0.06
N LEU A 193 -15.52 -11.10 1.07
CA LEU A 193 -14.90 -11.67 2.27
C LEU A 193 -15.71 -12.80 2.92
N SER A 194 -16.84 -13.22 2.34
CA SER A 194 -17.53 -14.45 2.71
C SER A 194 -17.02 -15.68 1.95
N HIS A 195 -16.24 -15.47 0.87
CA HIS A 195 -15.69 -16.56 0.09
C HIS A 195 -14.32 -16.98 0.67
N PRO A 196 -14.08 -18.29 0.92
CA PRO A 196 -12.83 -18.76 1.55
C PRO A 196 -11.56 -18.28 0.85
N ALA A 197 -11.50 -18.35 -0.49
CA ALA A 197 -10.33 -17.91 -1.24
C ALA A 197 -10.03 -16.41 -1.07
N VAL A 198 -11.05 -15.57 -0.82
CA VAL A 198 -10.87 -14.14 -0.57
C VAL A 198 -10.37 -13.89 0.86
N VAL A 199 -10.86 -14.68 1.82
CA VAL A 199 -10.36 -14.67 3.20
C VAL A 199 -8.90 -15.11 3.23
N ASP A 200 -8.56 -16.20 2.53
CA ASP A 200 -7.17 -16.68 2.44
C ASP A 200 -6.25 -15.61 1.80
N TYR A 201 -6.72 -14.98 0.72
CA TYR A 201 -6.00 -13.89 0.06
C TYR A 201 -5.78 -12.70 1.01
N ALA A 202 -6.85 -12.25 1.68
CA ALA A 202 -6.77 -11.13 2.62
C ALA A 202 -5.87 -11.46 3.82
N SER A 203 -5.99 -12.68 4.37
CA SER A 203 -5.15 -13.14 5.49
C SER A 203 -3.67 -13.24 5.12
N ALA A 204 -3.37 -13.59 3.87
CA ALA A 204 -1.99 -13.65 3.39
C ALA A 204 -1.37 -12.27 3.15
N CYS A 205 -2.19 -11.20 3.07
CA CYS A 205 -1.71 -9.81 2.97
C CYS A 205 -1.33 -9.23 4.35
N LEU A 206 -1.74 -9.88 5.45
CA LEU A 206 -1.48 -9.48 6.84
C LEU A 206 -0.22 -10.12 7.37
#